data_ec29ef18b3822465bd38f9c022fe414c
#
_entry.id   ec29ef18b3822465bd38f9c022fe414c
#
_cell.length_a   1.000
_cell.length_b   1.000
_cell.length_c   1.000
_cell.angle_alpha   90.00
_cell.angle_beta   90.00
_cell.angle_gamma   90.00
#
_symmetry.space_group_name_H-M   'P 1'
#
loop_
_entity.id
_entity.type
_entity.pdbx_description
1 polymer ?
#
loop_
_entity_poly.entity_id
_entity_poly.type
_entity_poly.pdbx_seq_one_letter_code
_entity_poly.pdbx_strand_id
1 'polypeptide(L)'
;MIPKDYVNLKILGRNANGDITKKVRSLLDQKLYVIKSLGGRKLSENQKNILNILKDDKCPFIVNHYPLDEINNEIKTDFINNGDLLEYVNTFNDLGQPIEENVLLNIFSQCAESIKYLHDKRIIHRNIRLENFYMTEDMEIKLGNFIYVTFMNGIDEKINYPEEGMLYKNADTLNNSTYNEKSDIYALGVLFYKMCYFEFPYEIKYIDNNENPNKGSYELKKNEKIVIRKYSEDLKKMINKMIDPNENIKIDDICKIIYDLKNLKKNEL
;
A
#
# COMPACT_ATOMS: atom_id res chain seq x y z
N MET A 1 5.41 20.36 18.24
CA MET A 1 5.05 21.78 17.95
C MET A 1 5.15 21.92 16.44
N ILE A 2 4.13 22.43 15.72
CA ILE A 2 4.23 22.63 14.27
C ILE A 2 5.27 23.72 14.03
N PRO A 3 6.21 23.55 13.08
CA PRO A 3 7.13 24.64 12.72
C PRO A 3 6.33 25.91 12.43
N LYS A 4 6.86 27.09 12.78
CA LYS A 4 6.18 28.39 12.63
C LYS A 4 5.70 28.71 11.22
N ASP A 5 6.15 27.93 10.23
CA ASP A 5 5.91 28.15 8.80
C ASP A 5 4.67 27.39 8.26
N TYR A 6 3.87 26.72 9.11
CA TYR A 6 2.70 25.96 8.70
C TYR A 6 1.46 26.28 9.52
N VAL A 7 0.32 26.33 8.85
CA VAL A 7 -1.01 26.37 9.47
C VAL A 7 -1.60 24.96 9.46
N ASN A 8 -1.99 24.46 10.63
CA ASN A 8 -2.68 23.18 10.75
C ASN A 8 -4.13 23.34 10.26
N LEU A 9 -4.52 22.57 9.26
CA LEU A 9 -5.87 22.61 8.69
C LEU A 9 -6.77 21.49 9.24
N LYS A 10 -6.24 20.26 9.32
CA LYS A 10 -7.02 19.07 9.72
C LYS A 10 -6.09 17.96 10.23
N ILE A 11 -6.53 17.23 11.24
CA ILE A 11 -5.95 15.94 11.60
C ILE A 11 -6.56 14.91 10.67
N LEU A 12 -5.70 14.22 9.90
CA LEU A 12 -6.10 13.17 8.96
C LEU A 12 -6.17 11.79 9.64
N GLY A 13 -5.36 11.57 10.68
CA GLY A 13 -5.37 10.31 11.40
C GLY A 13 -4.52 10.31 12.66
N ARG A 14 -4.82 9.37 13.53
CA ARG A 14 -4.05 9.02 14.72
C ARG A 14 -3.97 7.50 14.80
N ASN A 15 -2.83 6.95 15.16
CA ASN A 15 -2.72 5.51 15.39
C ASN A 15 -2.45 5.19 16.88
N ALA A 16 -2.54 3.91 17.21
CA ALA A 16 -2.30 3.42 18.58
C ALA A 16 -0.86 3.68 19.09
N ASN A 17 0.10 3.86 18.18
CA ASN A 17 1.50 4.16 18.53
C ASN A 17 1.74 5.65 18.83
N GLY A 18 0.69 6.48 18.78
CA GLY A 18 0.78 7.93 19.02
C GLY A 18 1.23 8.74 17.81
N ASP A 19 1.34 8.13 16.61
CA ASP A 19 1.60 8.90 15.39
C ASP A 19 0.38 9.76 15.07
N ILE A 20 0.65 10.98 14.61
CA ILE A 20 -0.40 11.93 14.21
C ILE A 20 -0.10 12.42 12.79
N THR A 21 -1.06 12.22 11.90
CA THR A 21 -0.99 12.70 10.52
C THR A 21 -1.86 13.95 10.37
N LYS A 22 -1.29 15.04 9.86
CA LYS A 22 -1.94 16.34 9.73
C LYS A 22 -1.87 16.85 8.31
N LYS A 23 -2.97 17.43 7.83
CA LYS A 23 -2.98 18.29 6.64
C LYS A 23 -2.60 19.71 7.08
N VAL A 24 -1.60 20.27 6.43
CA VAL A 24 -1.10 21.62 6.74
C VAL A 24 -0.99 22.47 5.48
N ARG A 25 -1.05 23.80 5.64
CA ARG A 25 -0.72 24.75 4.59
C ARG A 25 0.59 25.45 4.95
N SER A 26 1.52 25.47 4.05
CA SER A 26 2.76 26.25 4.19
C SER A 26 2.47 27.73 4.05
N LEU A 27 3.04 28.54 4.94
CA LEU A 27 2.96 29.99 4.88
C LEU A 27 3.93 30.57 3.84
N LEU A 28 4.94 29.79 3.43
CA LEU A 28 5.97 30.23 2.49
C LEU A 28 5.51 30.16 1.03
N ASP A 29 4.89 29.04 0.63
CA ASP A 29 4.51 28.76 -0.76
C ASP A 29 3.00 28.52 -0.94
N GLN A 30 2.20 28.62 0.14
CA GLN A 30 0.75 28.41 0.20
C GLN A 30 0.28 27.00 -0.21
N LYS A 31 1.22 26.06 -0.44
CA LYS A 31 0.90 24.68 -0.82
C LYS A 31 0.43 23.85 0.36
N LEU A 32 -0.29 22.78 0.03
CA LEU A 32 -0.79 21.81 0.99
C LEU A 32 0.20 20.65 1.14
N TYR A 33 0.46 20.28 2.38
CA TYR A 33 1.35 19.18 2.74
C TYR A 33 0.70 18.27 3.76
N VAL A 34 1.24 17.06 3.87
CA VAL A 34 1.01 16.17 4.98
C VAL A 34 2.24 16.18 5.87
N ILE A 35 2.04 16.39 7.17
CA ILE A 35 3.08 16.20 8.19
C ILE A 35 2.64 15.05 9.08
N LYS A 36 3.49 14.03 9.16
CA LYS A 36 3.31 12.88 10.04
C LYS A 36 4.33 12.95 11.18
N SER A 37 3.84 13.23 12.37
CA SER A 37 4.63 13.19 13.62
C SER A 37 4.63 11.74 14.14
N LEU A 38 5.81 11.16 14.39
CA LEU A 38 5.99 9.73 14.68
C LEU A 38 5.87 9.36 16.17
N GLY A 39 5.23 10.22 16.97
CA GLY A 39 5.01 9.94 18.39
C GLY A 39 6.31 9.58 19.11
N GLY A 40 6.30 8.44 19.82
CA GLY A 40 7.49 7.90 20.51
C GLY A 40 8.39 7.01 19.66
N ARG A 41 8.02 6.73 18.39
CA ARG A 41 8.82 5.88 17.52
C ARG A 41 9.97 6.67 16.86
N LYS A 42 11.16 6.04 16.86
CA LYS A 42 12.29 6.52 16.07
C LYS A 42 12.43 5.68 14.79
N LEU A 43 12.74 6.35 13.68
CA LEU A 43 13.11 5.66 12.45
C LEU A 43 14.51 5.04 12.60
N SER A 44 14.67 3.83 12.08
CA SER A 44 15.99 3.22 11.94
C SER A 44 16.82 3.96 10.89
N GLU A 45 18.13 3.81 10.92
CA GLU A 45 19.01 4.41 9.90
C GLU A 45 18.67 3.91 8.48
N ASN A 46 18.26 2.65 8.32
CA ASN A 46 17.79 2.13 7.04
C ASN A 46 16.56 2.88 6.54
N GLN A 47 15.57 3.15 7.41
CA GLN A 47 14.37 3.92 7.04
C GLN A 47 14.72 5.36 6.67
N LYS A 48 15.61 6.02 7.40
CA LYS A 48 16.08 7.38 7.08
C LYS A 48 16.78 7.41 5.71
N ASN A 49 17.65 6.45 5.44
CA ASN A 49 18.35 6.31 4.17
C ASN A 49 17.37 6.11 3.01
N ILE A 50 16.34 5.27 3.18
CA ILE A 50 15.30 5.06 2.17
C ILE A 50 14.52 6.36 1.93
N LEU A 51 14.10 7.07 2.98
CA LEU A 51 13.39 8.36 2.84
C LEU A 51 14.25 9.41 2.10
N ASN A 52 15.57 9.42 2.31
CA ASN A 52 16.48 10.28 1.56
C ASN A 52 16.55 9.89 0.07
N ILE A 53 16.61 8.59 -0.25
CA ILE A 53 16.55 8.10 -1.64
C ILE A 53 15.25 8.57 -2.30
N LEU A 54 14.10 8.38 -1.64
CA LEU A 54 12.79 8.78 -2.18
C LEU A 54 12.64 10.30 -2.32
N LYS A 55 13.32 11.09 -1.49
CA LYS A 55 13.35 12.54 -1.59
C LYS A 55 14.14 13.01 -2.83
N ASP A 56 15.28 12.37 -3.09
CA ASP A 56 16.22 12.81 -4.13
C ASP A 56 15.83 12.27 -5.52
N ASP A 57 15.27 11.06 -5.57
CA ASP A 57 14.86 10.38 -6.80
C ASP A 57 13.34 10.45 -6.97
N LYS A 58 12.89 11.37 -7.81
CA LYS A 58 11.47 11.63 -8.01
C LYS A 58 10.84 10.60 -8.95
N CYS A 59 10.12 9.65 -8.37
CA CYS A 59 9.27 8.73 -9.12
C CYS A 59 7.84 9.29 -9.25
N PRO A 60 7.23 9.30 -10.45
CA PRO A 60 5.88 9.83 -10.63
C PRO A 60 4.81 9.04 -9.87
N PHE A 61 5.06 7.77 -9.53
CA PHE A 61 4.15 6.88 -8.81
C PHE A 61 4.34 6.88 -7.29
N ILE A 62 5.21 7.74 -6.77
CA ILE A 62 5.51 7.88 -5.34
C ILE A 62 5.13 9.30 -4.90
N VAL A 63 4.54 9.44 -3.72
CA VAL A 63 4.30 10.75 -3.11
C VAL A 63 5.64 11.44 -2.85
N ASN A 64 5.79 12.70 -3.25
CA ASN A 64 7.04 13.44 -3.02
C ASN A 64 7.35 13.54 -1.53
N HIS A 65 8.60 13.23 -1.18
CA HIS A 65 9.16 13.34 0.17
C HIS A 65 10.03 14.58 0.28
N TYR A 66 10.07 15.13 1.48
CA TYR A 66 10.89 16.27 1.86
C TYR A 66 11.92 15.85 2.91
N PRO A 67 12.96 16.67 3.19
CA PRO A 67 13.93 16.36 4.22
C PRO A 67 13.24 15.98 5.54
N LEU A 68 13.74 14.91 6.17
CA LEU A 68 13.25 14.44 7.46
C LEU A 68 13.54 15.52 8.53
N ASP A 69 12.54 15.89 9.30
CA ASP A 69 12.73 16.70 10.49
C ASP A 69 13.05 15.77 11.69
N GLU A 70 14.34 15.52 11.89
CA GLU A 70 14.82 14.66 12.98
C GLU A 70 14.60 15.27 14.36
N ILE A 71 14.54 16.60 14.46
CA ILE A 71 14.35 17.31 15.75
C ILE A 71 12.93 17.08 16.26
N ASN A 72 11.94 17.26 15.38
CA ASN A 72 10.53 17.10 15.71
C ASN A 72 10.04 15.67 15.42
N ASN A 73 10.89 14.81 14.85
CA ASN A 73 10.56 13.44 14.44
C ASN A 73 9.35 13.40 13.48
N GLU A 74 9.42 14.22 12.43
CA GLU A 74 8.32 14.43 11.48
C GLU A 74 8.73 14.14 10.04
N ILE A 75 7.83 13.47 9.32
CA ILE A 75 7.93 13.22 7.88
C ILE A 75 6.97 14.17 7.16
N LYS A 76 7.50 14.94 6.20
CA LYS A 76 6.70 15.80 5.32
C LYS A 76 6.59 15.21 3.93
N THR A 77 5.37 15.21 3.38
CA THR A 77 5.06 14.80 2.00
C THR A 77 4.09 15.78 1.35
N ASP A 78 3.95 15.71 0.03
CA ASP A 78 2.85 16.39 -0.66
C ASP A 78 1.50 15.88 -0.15
N PHE A 79 0.51 16.77 -0.13
CA PHE A 79 -0.89 16.39 0.05
C PHE A 79 -1.51 16.09 -1.31
N ILE A 80 -2.06 14.88 -1.48
CA ILE A 80 -2.82 14.46 -2.66
C ILE A 80 -4.31 14.68 -2.37
N ASN A 81 -5.02 15.35 -3.26
CA ASN A 81 -6.30 15.99 -2.94
C ASN A 81 -7.56 15.18 -3.27
N ASN A 82 -7.45 14.06 -3.99
CA ASN A 82 -8.60 13.27 -4.44
C ASN A 82 -8.78 11.95 -3.65
N GLY A 83 -8.31 11.91 -2.41
CA GLY A 83 -8.47 10.78 -1.52
C GLY A 83 -7.54 9.60 -1.81
N ASP A 84 -7.88 8.44 -1.26
CA ASP A 84 -7.15 7.19 -1.45
C ASP A 84 -7.99 6.15 -2.20
N LEU A 85 -7.35 5.04 -2.57
CA LEU A 85 -8.04 3.97 -3.31
C LEU A 85 -9.11 3.25 -2.48
N LEU A 86 -9.07 3.30 -1.15
CA LEU A 86 -10.15 2.74 -0.33
C LEU A 86 -11.43 3.57 -0.47
N GLU A 87 -11.32 4.90 -0.39
CA GLU A 87 -12.45 5.81 -0.61
C GLU A 87 -13.03 5.62 -2.02
N TYR A 88 -12.15 5.48 -3.03
CA TYR A 88 -12.55 5.22 -4.41
C TYR A 88 -13.33 3.89 -4.55
N VAL A 89 -12.81 2.80 -4.00
CA VAL A 89 -13.45 1.47 -4.02
C VAL A 89 -14.79 1.50 -3.29
N ASN A 90 -14.86 2.15 -2.13
CA ASN A 90 -16.09 2.25 -1.35
C ASN A 90 -17.18 3.00 -2.12
N THR A 91 -16.83 4.05 -2.86
CA THR A 91 -17.79 4.78 -3.70
C THR A 91 -18.47 3.86 -4.71
N PHE A 92 -17.72 3.01 -5.41
CA PHE A 92 -18.28 2.05 -6.37
C PHE A 92 -19.08 0.92 -5.70
N ASN A 93 -18.60 0.47 -4.53
CA ASN A 93 -19.31 -0.53 -3.74
C ASN A 93 -20.67 -0.02 -3.26
N ASP A 94 -20.73 1.21 -2.75
CA ASP A 94 -21.96 1.84 -2.26
C ASP A 94 -22.97 2.09 -3.39
N LEU A 95 -22.48 2.36 -4.60
CA LEU A 95 -23.31 2.47 -5.81
C LEU A 95 -23.76 1.09 -6.35
N GLY A 96 -23.21 -0.01 -5.85
CA GLY A 96 -23.46 -1.36 -6.36
C GLY A 96 -22.93 -1.59 -7.79
N GLN A 97 -22.01 -0.73 -8.27
CA GLN A 97 -21.49 -0.75 -9.63
C GLN A 97 -20.05 -1.33 -9.66
N PRO A 98 -19.71 -2.20 -10.62
CA PRO A 98 -18.34 -2.62 -10.80
C PRO A 98 -17.48 -1.47 -11.35
N ILE A 99 -16.21 -1.46 -10.99
CA ILE A 99 -15.24 -0.59 -11.66
C ILE A 99 -14.93 -1.24 -13.02
N GLU A 100 -14.97 -0.45 -14.09
CA GLU A 100 -14.67 -0.92 -15.44
C GLU A 100 -13.22 -1.47 -15.55
N GLU A 101 -13.05 -2.58 -16.26
CA GLU A 101 -11.74 -3.26 -16.35
C GLU A 101 -10.64 -2.37 -16.92
N ASN A 102 -10.95 -1.51 -17.88
CA ASN A 102 -9.98 -0.56 -18.43
C ASN A 102 -9.50 0.46 -17.38
N VAL A 103 -10.40 0.90 -16.50
CA VAL A 103 -10.06 1.80 -15.37
C VAL A 103 -9.20 1.05 -14.37
N LEU A 104 -9.58 -0.20 -14.02
CA LEU A 104 -8.78 -1.05 -13.13
C LEU A 104 -7.37 -1.26 -13.67
N LEU A 105 -7.23 -1.62 -14.95
CA LEU A 105 -5.92 -1.84 -15.58
C LEU A 105 -5.04 -0.58 -15.57
N ASN A 106 -5.64 0.60 -15.71
CA ASN A 106 -4.90 1.87 -15.59
C ASN A 106 -4.40 2.11 -14.17
N ILE A 107 -5.22 1.87 -13.16
CA ILE A 107 -4.84 1.98 -11.75
C ILE A 107 -3.80 0.91 -11.40
N PHE A 108 -4.02 -0.35 -11.78
CA PHE A 108 -3.13 -1.48 -11.51
C PHE A 108 -1.74 -1.27 -12.11
N SER A 109 -1.68 -0.73 -13.34
CA SER A 109 -0.41 -0.37 -13.98
C SER A 109 0.42 0.58 -13.10
N GLN A 110 -0.19 1.64 -12.59
CA GLN A 110 0.50 2.64 -11.78
C GLN A 110 0.89 2.09 -10.40
N CYS A 111 0.01 1.28 -9.78
CA CYS A 111 0.33 0.59 -8.53
C CYS A 111 1.51 -0.39 -8.71
N ALA A 112 1.51 -1.18 -9.78
CA ALA A 112 2.60 -2.13 -10.07
C ALA A 112 3.92 -1.40 -10.35
N GLU A 113 3.90 -0.31 -11.12
CA GLU A 113 5.09 0.51 -11.39
C GLU A 113 5.68 1.13 -10.12
N SER A 114 4.85 1.54 -9.15
CA SER A 114 5.36 2.04 -7.87
C SER A 114 6.10 0.96 -7.07
N ILE A 115 5.60 -0.29 -7.08
CA ILE A 115 6.24 -1.43 -6.42
C ILE A 115 7.51 -1.85 -7.17
N LYS A 116 7.44 -1.88 -8.51
CA LYS A 116 8.62 -2.15 -9.34
C LYS A 116 9.75 -1.17 -9.05
N TYR A 117 9.45 0.13 -9.02
CA TYR A 117 10.42 1.18 -8.67
C TYR A 117 11.11 0.91 -7.32
N LEU A 118 10.37 0.49 -6.29
CA LEU A 118 10.93 0.15 -4.98
C LEU A 118 11.80 -1.11 -5.06
N HIS A 119 11.29 -2.16 -5.68
CA HIS A 119 11.99 -3.44 -5.80
C HIS A 119 13.27 -3.33 -6.62
N ASP A 120 13.31 -2.51 -7.69
CA ASP A 120 14.53 -2.20 -8.47
C ASP A 120 15.60 -1.53 -7.59
N LYS A 121 15.20 -0.78 -6.54
CA LYS A 121 16.10 -0.18 -5.53
C LYS A 121 16.36 -1.09 -4.32
N ARG A 122 15.93 -2.33 -4.37
CA ARG A 122 16.05 -3.29 -3.28
C ARG A 122 15.33 -2.86 -2.00
N ILE A 123 14.21 -2.15 -2.15
CA ILE A 123 13.36 -1.65 -1.06
C ILE A 123 12.07 -2.46 -1.04
N ILE A 124 11.64 -2.90 0.16
CA ILE A 124 10.36 -3.53 0.46
C ILE A 124 9.49 -2.51 1.20
N HIS A 125 8.25 -2.32 0.75
CA HIS A 125 7.33 -1.35 1.36
C HIS A 125 6.71 -1.84 2.66
N ARG A 126 6.36 -3.12 2.75
CA ARG A 126 5.78 -3.84 3.91
C ARG A 126 4.39 -3.37 4.36
N ASN A 127 3.79 -2.37 3.72
CA ASN A 127 2.47 -1.84 4.10
C ASN A 127 1.63 -1.49 2.87
N ILE A 128 1.58 -2.41 1.88
CA ILE A 128 0.76 -2.26 0.68
C ILE A 128 -0.69 -2.50 1.05
N ARG A 129 -1.54 -1.47 0.86
CA ARG A 129 -2.97 -1.46 1.11
C ARG A 129 -3.63 -0.27 0.42
N LEU A 130 -4.95 -0.32 0.19
CA LEU A 130 -5.70 0.70 -0.56
C LEU A 130 -5.50 2.11 -0.01
N GLU A 131 -5.47 2.27 1.32
CA GLU A 131 -5.35 3.55 2.01
C GLU A 131 -3.97 4.21 1.89
N ASN A 132 -3.00 3.50 1.32
CA ASN A 132 -1.65 4.03 1.08
C ASN A 132 -1.41 4.41 -0.39
N PHE A 133 -2.39 4.20 -1.27
CA PHE A 133 -2.39 4.67 -2.65
C PHE A 133 -3.35 5.85 -2.80
N TYR A 134 -2.78 7.01 -3.03
CA TYR A 134 -3.53 8.26 -3.19
C TYR A 134 -3.77 8.55 -4.66
N MET A 135 -4.92 9.18 -4.97
CA MET A 135 -5.31 9.50 -6.32
C MET A 135 -5.34 11.02 -6.52
N THR A 136 -4.78 11.51 -7.63
CA THR A 136 -4.92 12.90 -8.05
C THR A 136 -6.22 13.12 -8.83
N GLU A 137 -6.57 14.36 -9.11
CA GLU A 137 -7.75 14.71 -9.94
C GLU A 137 -7.61 14.15 -11.37
N ASP A 138 -6.39 14.00 -11.87
CA ASP A 138 -6.07 13.44 -13.18
C ASP A 138 -5.97 11.90 -13.18
N MET A 139 -6.43 11.23 -12.13
CA MET A 139 -6.37 9.76 -11.96
C MET A 139 -4.93 9.21 -11.92
N GLU A 140 -3.95 10.03 -11.56
CA GLU A 140 -2.61 9.54 -11.24
C GLU A 140 -2.59 8.91 -9.86
N ILE A 141 -1.95 7.75 -9.75
CA ILE A 141 -1.84 7.01 -8.49
C ILE A 141 -0.45 7.21 -7.88
N LYS A 142 -0.42 7.53 -6.60
CA LYS A 142 0.84 7.78 -5.87
C LYS A 142 0.86 6.97 -4.57
N LEU A 143 1.86 6.08 -4.45
CA LEU A 143 2.09 5.31 -3.23
C LEU A 143 2.74 6.20 -2.15
N GLY A 144 2.26 6.08 -0.92
CA GLY A 144 2.79 6.80 0.24
C GLY A 144 2.92 5.93 1.49
N ASN A 145 3.13 6.56 2.63
CA ASN A 145 3.25 5.93 3.95
C ASN A 145 4.48 5.01 4.11
N PHE A 146 5.67 5.52 3.89
CA PHE A 146 6.96 4.82 3.90
C PHE A 146 7.58 4.63 5.30
N ILE A 147 6.77 4.55 6.35
CA ILE A 147 7.26 4.41 7.73
C ILE A 147 7.65 2.96 8.09
N TYR A 148 7.30 2.00 7.25
CA TYR A 148 7.58 0.57 7.47
C TYR A 148 8.60 -0.01 6.49
N VAL A 149 9.14 0.81 5.60
CA VAL A 149 10.09 0.38 4.56
C VAL A 149 11.36 -0.22 5.13
N THR A 150 11.95 -1.15 4.39
CA THR A 150 13.27 -1.72 4.67
C THR A 150 13.99 -2.07 3.38
N PHE A 151 15.33 -2.20 3.41
CA PHE A 151 16.07 -2.85 2.33
C PHE A 151 15.86 -4.36 2.37
N MET A 152 15.88 -5.02 1.21
CA MET A 152 15.63 -6.47 1.07
C MET A 152 16.56 -7.36 1.92
N ASN A 153 17.74 -6.89 2.27
CA ASN A 153 18.70 -7.60 3.12
C ASN A 153 18.80 -6.94 4.51
N GLY A 154 17.82 -6.11 4.89
CA GLY A 154 17.79 -5.47 6.20
C GLY A 154 17.45 -6.47 7.30
N ILE A 155 17.96 -6.22 8.51
CA ILE A 155 17.55 -6.96 9.70
C ILE A 155 16.10 -6.60 9.97
N ASP A 156 15.22 -7.61 9.98
CA ASP A 156 13.80 -7.40 10.24
C ASP A 156 13.58 -7.04 11.71
N GLU A 157 13.32 -5.75 11.96
CA GLU A 157 12.74 -5.34 13.23
C GLU A 157 11.29 -5.86 13.28
N LYS A 158 10.91 -6.48 14.39
CA LYS A 158 9.51 -6.86 14.63
C LYS A 158 8.65 -5.61 14.59
N ILE A 159 7.77 -5.52 13.60
CA ILE A 159 6.87 -4.40 13.44
C ILE A 159 5.49 -4.82 13.93
N ASN A 160 4.96 -4.11 14.91
CA ASN A 160 3.57 -4.23 15.31
C ASN A 160 2.72 -3.46 14.28
N TYR A 161 1.98 -4.20 13.48
CA TYR A 161 1.03 -3.62 12.51
C TYR A 161 -0.34 -3.42 13.16
N PRO A 162 -1.09 -2.39 12.75
CA PRO A 162 -2.51 -2.31 13.09
C PRO A 162 -3.27 -3.52 12.51
N GLU A 163 -4.26 -4.01 13.22
CA GLU A 163 -5.07 -5.19 12.84
C GLU A 163 -5.64 -5.08 11.42
N GLU A 164 -6.06 -3.90 11.00
CA GLU A 164 -6.61 -3.60 9.68
C GLU A 164 -5.64 -3.94 8.52
N GLY A 165 -4.32 -3.89 8.75
CA GLY A 165 -3.30 -4.27 7.78
C GLY A 165 -3.13 -5.78 7.63
N MET A 166 -3.69 -6.60 8.53
CA MET A 166 -3.50 -8.06 8.53
C MET A 166 -4.13 -8.71 7.31
N LEU A 167 -5.25 -8.20 6.81
CA LEU A 167 -5.97 -8.74 5.64
C LEU A 167 -5.16 -8.70 4.33
N TYR A 168 -4.08 -7.91 4.29
CA TYR A 168 -3.17 -7.83 3.14
C TYR A 168 -1.92 -8.71 3.29
N LYS A 169 -1.82 -9.52 4.35
CA LYS A 169 -0.62 -10.31 4.66
C LYS A 169 -0.82 -11.79 4.31
N ASN A 170 0.21 -12.40 3.77
CA ASN A 170 0.25 -13.85 3.59
C ASN A 170 0.51 -14.56 4.93
N ALA A 171 0.34 -15.89 4.94
CA ALA A 171 0.49 -16.70 6.13
C ALA A 171 1.90 -16.62 6.75
N ASP A 172 2.96 -16.57 5.93
CA ASP A 172 4.33 -16.45 6.42
C ASP A 172 4.57 -15.13 7.15
N THR A 173 4.05 -14.03 6.60
CA THR A 173 4.14 -12.72 7.25
C THR A 173 3.35 -12.67 8.55
N LEU A 174 2.14 -13.26 8.58
CA LEU A 174 1.29 -13.29 9.77
C LEU A 174 1.92 -14.13 10.90
N ASN A 175 2.46 -15.30 10.57
CA ASN A 175 2.94 -16.27 11.56
C ASN A 175 4.40 -16.06 11.95
N ASN A 176 5.25 -15.65 11.00
CA ASN A 176 6.70 -15.60 11.19
C ASN A 176 7.27 -14.18 11.14
N SER A 177 6.43 -13.16 10.87
CA SER A 177 6.87 -11.77 10.64
C SER A 177 7.94 -11.65 9.55
N THR A 178 7.94 -12.56 8.59
CA THR A 178 8.91 -12.60 7.48
C THR A 178 8.39 -11.74 6.33
N TYR A 179 9.20 -10.79 5.89
CA TYR A 179 8.91 -9.89 4.78
C TYR A 179 9.96 -10.01 3.68
N ASN A 180 9.48 -10.09 2.44
CA ASN A 180 10.31 -10.08 1.24
C ASN A 180 9.51 -9.48 0.07
N GLU A 181 10.08 -9.49 -1.15
CA GLU A 181 9.41 -9.02 -2.36
C GLU A 181 8.03 -9.68 -2.57
N LYS A 182 7.92 -10.99 -2.28
CA LYS A 182 6.65 -11.71 -2.40
C LYS A 182 5.59 -11.19 -1.46
N SER A 183 5.96 -10.67 -0.29
CA SER A 183 5.00 -10.10 0.66
C SER A 183 4.32 -8.84 0.10
N ASP A 184 5.07 -7.97 -0.58
CA ASP A 184 4.52 -6.80 -1.27
C ASP A 184 3.66 -7.22 -2.47
N ILE A 185 4.10 -8.21 -3.27
CA ILE A 185 3.36 -8.74 -4.42
C ILE A 185 2.03 -9.38 -3.99
N TYR A 186 2.06 -10.18 -2.92
CA TYR A 186 0.85 -10.77 -2.34
C TYR A 186 -0.13 -9.67 -1.90
N ALA A 187 0.35 -8.69 -1.14
CA ALA A 187 -0.47 -7.57 -0.68
C ALA A 187 -1.06 -6.76 -1.85
N LEU A 188 -0.28 -6.55 -2.91
CA LEU A 188 -0.77 -5.93 -4.15
C LEU A 188 -1.84 -6.79 -4.84
N GLY A 189 -1.68 -8.11 -4.86
CA GLY A 189 -2.68 -9.04 -5.37
C GLY A 189 -4.00 -8.99 -4.59
N VAL A 190 -3.93 -8.95 -3.26
CA VAL A 190 -5.10 -8.76 -2.39
C VAL A 190 -5.77 -7.42 -2.65
N LEU A 191 -4.99 -6.35 -2.84
CA LEU A 191 -5.48 -5.02 -3.20
C LEU A 191 -6.25 -5.08 -4.53
N PHE A 192 -5.67 -5.69 -5.57
CA PHE A 192 -6.31 -5.84 -6.88
C PHE A 192 -7.59 -6.68 -6.79
N TYR A 193 -7.56 -7.76 -6.00
CA TYR A 193 -8.75 -8.55 -5.73
C TYR A 193 -9.87 -7.71 -5.09
N LYS A 194 -9.52 -6.94 -4.03
CA LYS A 194 -10.47 -6.06 -3.32
C LYS A 194 -11.08 -5.01 -4.24
N MET A 195 -10.32 -4.45 -5.18
CA MET A 195 -10.84 -3.50 -6.18
C MET A 195 -11.79 -4.17 -7.18
N CYS A 196 -11.52 -5.42 -7.57
CA CYS A 196 -12.39 -6.15 -8.48
C CYS A 196 -13.69 -6.61 -7.83
N TYR A 197 -13.62 -7.09 -6.59
CA TYR A 197 -14.73 -7.83 -5.96
C TYR A 197 -15.35 -7.10 -4.77
N PHE A 198 -14.73 -6.04 -4.27
CA PHE A 198 -15.11 -5.27 -3.06
C PHE A 198 -15.03 -6.07 -1.75
N GLU A 199 -14.50 -7.26 -1.83
CA GLU A 199 -14.29 -8.19 -0.71
C GLU A 199 -12.83 -8.64 -0.67
N PHE A 200 -12.38 -9.12 0.48
CA PHE A 200 -11.07 -9.75 0.59
C PHE A 200 -11.12 -11.21 0.11
N PRO A 201 -10.01 -11.73 -0.47
CA PRO A 201 -9.96 -13.12 -0.95
C PRO A 201 -10.01 -14.15 0.17
N TYR A 202 -9.64 -13.77 1.40
CA TYR A 202 -9.53 -14.63 2.56
C TYR A 202 -10.11 -13.97 3.81
N GLU A 203 -10.61 -14.81 4.71
CA GLU A 203 -10.85 -14.49 6.11
C GLU A 203 -9.64 -14.95 6.94
N ILE A 204 -9.28 -14.19 7.97
CA ILE A 204 -8.20 -14.54 8.88
C ILE A 204 -8.83 -15.17 10.12
N LYS A 205 -8.42 -16.39 10.44
CA LYS A 205 -8.81 -17.09 11.66
C LYS A 205 -7.58 -17.24 12.56
N TYR A 206 -7.69 -16.76 13.79
CA TYR A 206 -6.70 -17.06 14.80
C TYR A 206 -6.97 -18.44 15.40
N ILE A 207 -5.94 -19.27 15.45
CA ILE A 207 -5.97 -20.61 16.05
C ILE A 207 -5.13 -20.56 17.32
N ASP A 208 -5.81 -20.68 18.46
CA ASP A 208 -5.17 -20.78 19.76
C ASP A 208 -4.39 -22.10 19.87
N ASN A 209 -3.19 -22.03 20.43
CA ASN A 209 -2.48 -23.23 20.80
C ASN A 209 -2.79 -23.51 22.29
N ASN A 210 -3.66 -24.50 22.54
CA ASN A 210 -4.11 -24.86 23.88
C ASN A 210 -2.95 -25.26 24.83
N GLU A 211 -1.79 -25.69 24.28
CA GLU A 211 -0.60 -26.06 25.04
C GLU A 211 0.32 -24.87 25.35
N ASN A 212 0.25 -23.81 24.53
CA ASN A 212 1.04 -22.60 24.70
C ASN A 212 0.28 -21.36 24.16
N PRO A 213 -0.43 -20.62 25.02
CA PRO A 213 -1.26 -19.47 24.62
C PRO A 213 -0.49 -18.35 23.87
N ASN A 214 0.85 -18.32 24.02
CA ASN A 214 1.71 -17.36 23.34
C ASN A 214 2.18 -17.82 21.94
N LYS A 215 1.73 -18.99 21.47
CA LYS A 215 2.10 -19.60 20.20
C LYS A 215 0.91 -19.91 19.28
N GLY A 216 -0.15 -19.13 19.33
CA GLY A 216 -1.24 -19.21 18.37
C GLY A 216 -0.76 -18.90 16.95
N SER A 217 -1.47 -19.38 15.97
CA SER A 217 -1.19 -19.18 14.54
C SER A 217 -2.39 -18.58 13.82
N TYR A 218 -2.12 -17.94 12.68
CA TYR A 218 -3.15 -17.42 11.79
C TYR A 218 -3.34 -18.35 10.60
N GLU A 219 -4.59 -18.70 10.30
CA GLU A 219 -4.99 -19.44 9.12
C GLU A 219 -5.75 -18.51 8.17
N LEU A 220 -5.43 -18.59 6.87
CA LEU A 220 -6.17 -17.90 5.82
C LEU A 220 -7.21 -18.85 5.24
N LYS A 221 -8.49 -18.60 5.50
CA LYS A 221 -9.59 -19.33 4.93
C LYS A 221 -10.12 -18.61 3.70
N LYS A 222 -10.10 -19.29 2.54
CA LYS A 222 -10.59 -18.70 1.29
C LYS A 222 -12.06 -18.31 1.44
N ASN A 223 -12.40 -17.12 0.99
CA ASN A 223 -13.76 -16.63 0.98
C ASN A 223 -14.54 -17.35 -0.14
N GLU A 224 -15.62 -18.07 0.21
CA GLU A 224 -16.42 -18.85 -0.75
C GLU A 224 -17.44 -18.00 -1.53
N LYS A 225 -17.65 -16.76 -1.12
CA LYS A 225 -18.57 -15.84 -1.80
C LYS A 225 -17.98 -15.34 -3.11
N ILE A 226 -18.28 -16.04 -4.19
CA ILE A 226 -17.92 -15.61 -5.54
C ILE A 226 -18.93 -14.54 -5.99
N VAL A 227 -18.56 -13.28 -5.90
CA VAL A 227 -19.26 -12.22 -6.62
C VAL A 227 -18.90 -12.38 -8.10
N ILE A 228 -19.84 -12.85 -8.92
CA ILE A 228 -19.64 -13.04 -10.36
C ILE A 228 -19.58 -11.66 -11.02
N ARG A 229 -18.38 -11.10 -11.15
CA ARG A 229 -18.12 -9.93 -11.97
C ARG A 229 -17.42 -10.33 -13.26
N LYS A 230 -17.84 -9.73 -14.37
CA LYS A 230 -17.32 -10.05 -15.71
C LYS A 230 -15.99 -9.33 -15.94
N TYR A 231 -14.92 -9.86 -15.36
CA TYR A 231 -13.55 -9.46 -15.75
C TYR A 231 -12.93 -10.54 -16.63
N SER A 232 -11.95 -10.18 -17.44
CA SER A 232 -11.25 -11.11 -18.31
C SER A 232 -10.58 -12.23 -17.51
N GLU A 233 -10.48 -13.42 -18.11
CA GLU A 233 -9.86 -14.57 -17.45
C GLU A 233 -8.37 -14.35 -17.17
N ASP A 234 -7.70 -13.58 -18.02
CA ASP A 234 -6.27 -13.31 -17.83
C ASP A 234 -6.02 -12.34 -16.66
N LEU A 235 -6.89 -11.34 -16.45
CA LEU A 235 -6.85 -10.50 -15.25
C LEU A 235 -7.06 -11.35 -13.98
N LYS A 236 -8.06 -12.24 -13.99
CA LYS A 236 -8.33 -13.16 -12.87
C LYS A 236 -7.16 -14.08 -12.59
N LYS A 237 -6.57 -14.68 -13.64
CA LYS A 237 -5.38 -15.56 -13.52
C LYS A 237 -4.19 -14.80 -12.92
N MET A 238 -3.93 -13.57 -13.37
CA MET A 238 -2.86 -12.73 -12.82
C MET A 238 -3.06 -12.52 -11.32
N ILE A 239 -4.23 -12.04 -10.90
CA ILE A 239 -4.54 -11.79 -9.48
C ILE A 239 -4.40 -13.08 -8.67
N ASN A 240 -4.94 -14.20 -9.15
CA ASN A 240 -4.84 -15.48 -8.45
C ASN A 240 -3.37 -15.93 -8.27
N LYS A 241 -2.51 -15.75 -9.28
CA LYS A 241 -1.08 -16.04 -9.14
C LYS A 241 -0.38 -15.15 -8.13
N MET A 242 -0.79 -13.89 -8.01
CA MET A 242 -0.20 -12.97 -7.03
C MET A 242 -0.53 -13.37 -5.58
N ILE A 243 -1.73 -13.91 -5.33
CA ILE A 243 -2.20 -14.29 -3.99
C ILE A 243 -2.00 -15.79 -3.66
N ASP A 244 -1.48 -16.58 -4.59
CA ASP A 244 -1.16 -17.98 -4.33
C ASP A 244 0.24 -18.09 -3.69
N PRO A 245 0.36 -18.65 -2.48
CA PRO A 245 1.65 -18.77 -1.79
C PRO A 245 2.65 -19.70 -2.52
N ASN A 246 2.16 -20.62 -3.37
CA ASN A 246 2.97 -21.57 -4.13
C ASN A 246 3.53 -20.97 -5.42
N GLU A 247 2.98 -19.87 -5.89
CA GLU A 247 3.43 -19.17 -7.10
C GLU A 247 4.60 -18.22 -6.79
N ASN A 248 5.42 -17.97 -7.79
CA ASN A 248 6.56 -17.07 -7.69
C ASN A 248 6.57 -16.04 -8.83
N ILE A 249 5.43 -15.36 -8.99
CA ILE A 249 5.31 -14.27 -9.96
C ILE A 249 6.16 -13.06 -9.50
N LYS A 250 6.88 -12.44 -10.42
CA LYS A 250 7.67 -11.23 -10.16
C LYS A 250 6.92 -9.98 -10.57
N ILE A 251 7.33 -8.84 -10.03
CA ILE A 251 6.70 -7.55 -10.37
C ILE A 251 6.84 -7.21 -11.84
N ASP A 252 7.95 -7.58 -12.51
CA ASP A 252 8.13 -7.38 -13.95
C ASP A 252 7.11 -8.18 -14.77
N ASP A 253 6.81 -9.43 -14.38
CA ASP A 253 5.80 -10.24 -15.04
C ASP A 253 4.42 -9.61 -14.91
N ILE A 254 4.08 -9.06 -13.74
CA ILE A 254 2.82 -8.37 -13.48
C ILE A 254 2.70 -7.13 -14.36
N CYS A 255 3.72 -6.28 -14.40
CA CYS A 255 3.75 -5.09 -15.25
C CYS A 255 3.56 -5.45 -16.73
N LYS A 256 4.22 -6.52 -17.19
CA LYS A 256 4.09 -7.02 -18.57
C LYS A 256 2.68 -7.52 -18.85
N ILE A 257 2.09 -8.34 -17.97
CA ILE A 257 0.71 -8.84 -18.15
C ILE A 257 -0.28 -7.69 -18.22
N ILE A 258 -0.17 -6.70 -17.32
CA ILE A 258 -1.06 -5.53 -17.34
C ILE A 258 -0.90 -4.74 -18.65
N TYR A 259 0.33 -4.55 -19.11
CA TYR A 259 0.61 -3.88 -20.39
C TYR A 259 -0.05 -4.61 -21.57
N ASP A 260 0.09 -5.94 -21.64
CA ASP A 260 -0.49 -6.77 -22.70
C ASP A 260 -2.03 -6.70 -22.67
N LEU A 261 -2.65 -6.79 -21.48
CA LEU A 261 -4.11 -6.66 -21.30
C LEU A 261 -4.63 -5.28 -21.75
N LYS A 262 -3.90 -4.20 -21.41
CA LYS A 262 -4.27 -2.83 -21.87
C LYS A 262 -4.24 -2.70 -23.37
N ASN A 263 -3.27 -3.33 -24.05
CA ASN A 263 -3.16 -3.27 -25.50
C ASN A 263 -4.23 -4.10 -26.22
N LEU A 264 -4.59 -5.28 -25.69
CA LEU A 264 -5.68 -6.09 -26.23
C LEU A 264 -7.00 -5.29 -26.22
N LYS A 265 -7.31 -4.62 -25.12
CA LYS A 265 -8.54 -3.83 -24.99
C LYS A 265 -8.57 -2.56 -25.86
N LYS A 266 -7.42 -1.98 -26.20
CA LYS A 266 -7.37 -0.86 -27.16
C LYS A 266 -7.69 -1.28 -28.60
N ASN A 267 -7.45 -2.54 -28.94
CA ASN A 267 -7.71 -3.08 -30.27
C ASN A 267 -9.17 -3.60 -30.43
N GLU A 268 -9.94 -3.69 -29.34
CA GLU A 268 -11.35 -4.07 -29.34
C GLU A 268 -12.32 -2.86 -29.49
N LEU A 269 -11.80 -1.63 -29.39
CA LEU A 269 -12.51 -0.36 -29.58
C LEU A 269 -12.27 0.23 -30.97
#